data_789b08dffbdd786ddd5e8aa1ee87afba
#
_entry.id   789b08dffbdd786ddd5e8aa1ee87afba
#
_cell.length_a   1.000
_cell.length_b   1.000
_cell.length_c   1.000
_cell.angle_alpha   90.00
_cell.angle_beta   90.00
_cell.angle_gamma   90.00
#
_symmetry.space_group_name_H-M   'P 1'
#
loop_
_entity.id
_entity.type
_entity.pdbx_description
1 polymer ?
#
loop_
_entity_poly.entity_id
_entity_poly.type
_entity_poly.pdbx_seq_one_letter_code
_entity_poly.pdbx_strand_id
1 'polypeptide(L)'
;MVGVESIVSRNIPRHALLIDPADQPPDVAAKRAIAGAMAGSSMILIGGSSGTDSDNVDRTVVAIKEALELIEWAATQDSEALNQERIPIILLPQGANALSPNADGITFMMLMNSTDPRFLIGEQVAGAPFIKKVGIEPISMGYVICAPGGKAGEVGKADLIRPEDVGRVASYAAAAELFDFKLLYLEAGSGAATPVSPELISAARSSTDIPIVVGGGIRDGAAARTAVEAGADWIVTGTLGEEYADADELRKVLSELIISMRFTE
;
A
#
# COMPACT_ATOMS: atom_id res chain seq x y z
N MET A 1 -5.54 20.94 -5.79
CA MET A 1 -5.51 19.53 -5.42
C MET A 1 -4.46 19.39 -4.33
N VAL A 2 -4.79 18.71 -3.26
CA VAL A 2 -3.82 18.35 -2.21
C VAL A 2 -2.95 17.27 -2.84
N GLY A 3 -1.62 17.46 -2.86
CA GLY A 3 -0.71 16.47 -3.43
C GLY A 3 -0.78 15.15 -2.65
N VAL A 4 -0.58 14.02 -3.31
CA VAL A 4 -0.59 12.69 -2.66
C VAL A 4 0.47 12.63 -1.56
N GLU A 5 1.60 13.30 -1.72
CA GLU A 5 2.65 13.38 -0.71
C GLU A 5 2.14 13.92 0.65
N SER A 6 1.16 14.83 0.66
CA SER A 6 0.59 15.36 1.90
C SER A 6 -0.28 14.35 2.65
N ILE A 7 -0.82 13.34 1.96
CA ILE A 7 -1.66 12.29 2.55
C ILE A 7 -0.80 11.28 3.32
N VAL A 8 0.46 11.14 2.96
CA VAL A 8 1.39 10.15 3.55
C VAL A 8 1.97 10.57 4.90
N SER A 9 1.53 11.69 5.47
CA SER A 9 2.02 12.23 6.75
C SER A 9 1.75 11.30 7.96
N ARG A 10 2.51 11.50 9.05
CA ARG A 10 2.51 10.67 10.28
C ARG A 10 1.45 11.01 11.32
N ASN A 11 0.45 11.82 11.03
CA ASN A 11 -0.39 12.41 12.09
C ASN A 11 -1.33 11.45 12.81
N ILE A 12 -1.80 10.41 12.12
CA ILE A 12 -2.67 9.35 12.67
C ILE A 12 -2.44 8.05 11.89
N PRO A 13 -2.60 6.87 12.52
CA PRO A 13 -2.55 5.60 11.80
C PRO A 13 -3.61 5.53 10.70
N ARG A 14 -3.22 5.13 9.50
CA ARG A 14 -4.08 5.08 8.31
C ARG A 14 -4.07 3.69 7.69
N HIS A 15 -5.10 3.42 6.93
CA HIS A 15 -5.26 2.16 6.20
C HIS A 15 -5.26 2.41 4.70
N ALA A 16 -4.58 1.51 3.96
CA ALA A 16 -4.66 1.41 2.51
C ALA A 16 -5.14 0.02 2.12
N LEU A 17 -6.14 -0.04 1.21
CA LEU A 17 -6.58 -1.29 0.62
C LEU A 17 -5.79 -1.55 -0.66
N LEU A 18 -5.07 -2.66 -0.72
CA LEU A 18 -4.37 -3.12 -1.92
C LEU A 18 -5.31 -4.02 -2.74
N ILE A 19 -5.41 -3.71 -4.03
CA ILE A 19 -6.18 -4.46 -5.02
C ILE A 19 -5.22 -4.96 -6.11
N ASP A 20 -5.19 -6.29 -6.31
CA ASP A 20 -4.39 -6.91 -7.37
C ASP A 20 -5.22 -7.03 -8.67
N PRO A 21 -4.83 -6.35 -9.76
CA PRO A 21 -5.53 -6.43 -11.05
C PRO A 21 -5.46 -7.81 -11.73
N ALA A 22 -4.51 -8.65 -11.34
CA ALA A 22 -4.36 -9.98 -11.91
C ALA A 22 -5.34 -11.00 -11.28
N ASP A 23 -5.80 -10.76 -10.06
CA ASP A 23 -6.59 -11.72 -9.28
C ASP A 23 -8.11 -11.45 -9.35
N GLN A 24 -8.53 -10.37 -10.03
CA GLN A 24 -9.95 -10.01 -10.11
C GLN A 24 -10.29 -9.14 -11.33
N PRO A 25 -11.53 -9.23 -11.87
CA PRO A 25 -11.99 -8.35 -12.93
C PRO A 25 -12.23 -6.91 -12.39
N PRO A 26 -12.19 -5.88 -13.27
CA PRO A 26 -12.29 -4.47 -12.87
C PRO A 26 -13.57 -4.10 -12.09
N ASP A 27 -14.71 -4.72 -12.40
CA ASP A 27 -15.98 -4.47 -11.70
C ASP A 27 -15.99 -4.99 -10.26
N VAL A 28 -15.30 -6.11 -9.98
CA VAL A 28 -15.08 -6.63 -8.62
C VAL A 28 -14.11 -5.72 -7.88
N ALA A 29 -13.03 -5.30 -8.53
CA ALA A 29 -12.07 -4.36 -7.98
C ALA A 29 -12.74 -3.04 -7.56
N ALA A 30 -13.62 -2.49 -8.39
CA ALA A 30 -14.40 -1.29 -8.11
C ALA A 30 -15.29 -1.45 -6.87
N LYS A 31 -16.02 -2.57 -6.75
CA LYS A 31 -16.86 -2.85 -5.56
C LYS A 31 -16.03 -2.94 -4.27
N ARG A 32 -14.87 -3.58 -4.33
CA ARG A 32 -13.93 -3.68 -3.20
C ARG A 32 -13.35 -2.31 -2.82
N ALA A 33 -12.99 -1.49 -3.81
CA ALA A 33 -12.53 -0.13 -3.56
C ALA A 33 -13.60 0.73 -2.87
N ILE A 34 -14.87 0.63 -3.30
CA ILE A 34 -16.01 1.26 -2.64
C ILE A 34 -16.12 0.79 -1.18
N ALA A 35 -16.07 -0.52 -0.95
CA ALA A 35 -16.15 -1.07 0.41
C ALA A 35 -15.03 -0.54 1.31
N GLY A 36 -13.79 -0.48 0.79
CA GLY A 36 -12.64 0.10 1.48
C GLY A 36 -12.81 1.58 1.79
N ALA A 37 -13.27 2.37 0.81
CA ALA A 37 -13.55 3.78 0.96
C ALA A 37 -14.58 4.04 2.06
N MET A 38 -15.70 3.32 2.00
CA MET A 38 -16.79 3.44 3.00
C MET A 38 -16.39 2.91 4.38
N ALA A 39 -15.42 2.00 4.46
CA ALA A 39 -14.86 1.51 5.71
C ALA A 39 -13.91 2.51 6.38
N GLY A 40 -13.42 3.53 5.66
CA GLY A 40 -12.48 4.53 6.15
C GLY A 40 -11.02 4.32 5.71
N SER A 41 -10.78 3.51 4.66
CA SER A 41 -9.47 3.46 4.01
C SER A 41 -9.11 4.85 3.47
N SER A 42 -7.86 5.24 3.62
CA SER A 42 -7.38 6.57 3.20
C SER A 42 -6.69 6.54 1.83
N MET A 43 -6.53 5.35 1.23
CA MET A 43 -5.84 5.14 -0.04
C MET A 43 -6.25 3.80 -0.64
N ILE A 44 -6.33 3.74 -1.97
CA ILE A 44 -6.39 2.48 -2.72
C ILE A 44 -5.05 2.28 -3.41
N LEU A 45 -4.37 1.18 -3.11
CA LEU A 45 -3.17 0.74 -3.81
C LEU A 45 -3.54 -0.24 -4.92
N ILE A 46 -2.97 -0.05 -6.10
CA ILE A 46 -3.17 -0.95 -7.25
C ILE A 46 -1.86 -1.60 -7.61
N GLY A 47 -1.79 -2.91 -7.45
CA GLY A 47 -0.59 -3.67 -7.78
C GLY A 47 -0.67 -5.11 -7.37
N GLY A 48 0.25 -5.91 -7.89
CA GLY A 48 0.39 -7.32 -7.59
C GLY A 48 1.83 -7.78 -7.81
N SER A 49 2.18 -8.92 -7.25
CA SER A 49 3.54 -9.46 -7.34
C SER A 49 3.84 -10.10 -8.70
N SER A 50 2.81 -10.41 -9.50
CA SER A 50 2.96 -11.00 -10.85
C SER A 50 1.64 -10.95 -11.62
N GLY A 51 1.70 -11.11 -12.95
CA GLY A 51 0.50 -11.17 -13.79
C GLY A 51 -0.13 -9.81 -14.10
N THR A 52 0.45 -8.72 -13.58
CA THR A 52 0.00 -7.37 -13.90
C THR A 52 0.73 -6.84 -15.14
N ASP A 53 -0.02 -6.13 -15.97
CA ASP A 53 0.46 -5.38 -17.13
C ASP A 53 -0.29 -4.04 -17.26
N SER A 54 0.10 -3.21 -18.21
CA SER A 54 -0.51 -1.89 -18.40
C SER A 54 -2.01 -1.96 -18.72
N ASP A 55 -2.48 -3.01 -19.40
CA ASP A 55 -3.88 -3.15 -19.80
C ASP A 55 -4.77 -3.49 -18.60
N ASN A 56 -4.42 -4.54 -17.83
CA ASN A 56 -5.23 -4.92 -16.68
C ASN A 56 -5.15 -3.88 -15.55
N VAL A 57 -3.99 -3.26 -15.33
CA VAL A 57 -3.82 -2.17 -14.35
C VAL A 57 -4.67 -0.96 -14.75
N ASP A 58 -4.59 -0.52 -16.01
CA ASP A 58 -5.32 0.67 -16.46
C ASP A 58 -6.84 0.48 -16.39
N ARG A 59 -7.36 -0.67 -16.87
CA ARG A 59 -8.79 -0.99 -16.76
C ARG A 59 -9.27 -1.02 -15.31
N THR A 60 -8.47 -1.55 -14.40
CA THR A 60 -8.80 -1.57 -12.96
C THR A 60 -8.80 -0.17 -12.36
N VAL A 61 -7.79 0.65 -12.66
CA VAL A 61 -7.71 2.04 -12.19
C VAL A 61 -8.93 2.85 -12.69
N VAL A 62 -9.27 2.74 -13.98
CA VAL A 62 -10.42 3.46 -14.57
C VAL A 62 -11.73 3.04 -13.91
N ALA A 63 -11.97 1.74 -13.76
CA ALA A 63 -13.21 1.24 -13.13
C ALA A 63 -13.34 1.70 -11.66
N ILE A 64 -12.25 1.69 -10.89
CA ILE A 64 -12.26 2.17 -9.49
C ILE A 64 -12.50 3.67 -9.45
N LYS A 65 -11.85 4.45 -10.32
CA LYS A 65 -12.00 5.89 -10.38
C LYS A 65 -13.43 6.31 -10.67
N GLU A 66 -14.05 5.73 -11.70
CA GLU A 66 -15.45 5.97 -12.05
C GLU A 66 -16.40 5.63 -10.90
N ALA A 67 -16.15 4.52 -10.21
CA ALA A 67 -16.97 4.09 -9.08
C ALA A 67 -16.85 5.03 -7.86
N LEU A 68 -15.65 5.49 -7.54
CA LEU A 68 -15.42 6.44 -6.44
C LEU A 68 -16.01 7.83 -6.77
N GLU A 69 -15.88 8.30 -8.02
CA GLU A 69 -16.49 9.57 -8.48
C GLU A 69 -18.03 9.55 -8.37
N LEU A 70 -18.66 8.40 -8.65
CA LEU A 70 -20.11 8.24 -8.46
C LEU A 70 -20.54 8.37 -7.00
N ILE A 71 -19.77 7.81 -6.07
CA ILE A 71 -20.06 7.93 -4.64
C ILE A 71 -19.87 9.37 -4.16
N GLU A 72 -18.79 10.01 -4.55
CA GLU A 72 -18.55 11.43 -4.24
C GLU A 72 -19.69 12.30 -4.76
N TRP A 73 -20.13 12.08 -6.00
CA TRP A 73 -21.27 12.80 -6.58
C TRP A 73 -22.55 12.55 -5.78
N ALA A 74 -22.84 11.29 -5.44
CA ALA A 74 -24.04 10.96 -4.63
C ALA A 74 -24.01 11.64 -3.25
N ALA A 75 -22.85 11.65 -2.60
CA ALA A 75 -22.67 12.34 -1.33
C ALA A 75 -22.89 13.85 -1.41
N THR A 76 -22.56 14.51 -2.55
CA THR A 76 -22.85 15.96 -2.72
C THR A 76 -24.33 16.29 -2.83
N GLN A 77 -25.20 15.31 -3.12
CA GLN A 77 -26.65 15.50 -3.18
C GLN A 77 -27.29 15.43 -1.79
N ASP A 78 -26.58 14.91 -0.79
CA ASP A 78 -27.03 14.82 0.59
C ASP A 78 -26.45 16.01 1.38
N SER A 79 -27.32 16.92 1.83
CA SER A 79 -26.92 18.17 2.51
C SER A 79 -26.23 17.96 3.88
N GLU A 80 -26.28 16.73 4.41
CA GLU A 80 -25.62 16.31 5.66
C GLU A 80 -24.31 15.55 5.42
N ALA A 81 -23.93 15.29 4.14
CA ALA A 81 -22.70 14.58 3.85
C ALA A 81 -21.48 15.44 4.22
N LEU A 82 -20.71 14.95 5.16
CA LEU A 82 -19.40 15.48 5.53
C LEU A 82 -18.51 15.58 4.27
N ASN A 83 -17.69 16.63 4.18
CA ASN A 83 -16.64 16.77 3.18
C ASN A 83 -15.71 15.54 3.26
N GLN A 84 -16.03 14.48 2.55
CA GLN A 84 -15.17 13.31 2.45
C GLN A 84 -14.07 13.66 1.46
N GLU A 85 -12.82 13.72 1.97
CA GLU A 85 -11.67 13.93 1.08
C GLU A 85 -11.61 12.79 0.05
N ARG A 86 -11.34 13.15 -1.20
CA ARG A 86 -11.16 12.18 -2.29
C ARG A 86 -10.07 11.17 -1.93
N ILE A 87 -10.38 9.89 -2.04
CA ILE A 87 -9.43 8.81 -1.78
C ILE A 87 -8.54 8.64 -3.01
N PRO A 88 -7.21 8.79 -2.88
CA PRO A 88 -6.30 8.63 -4.01
C PRO A 88 -6.12 7.17 -4.41
N ILE A 89 -5.94 6.97 -5.71
CA ILE A 89 -5.58 5.69 -6.34
C ILE A 89 -4.10 5.73 -6.67
N ILE A 90 -3.30 4.90 -6.00
CA ILE A 90 -1.84 4.91 -6.09
C ILE A 90 -1.35 3.58 -6.65
N LEU A 91 -0.49 3.62 -7.66
CA LEU A 91 0.14 2.41 -8.18
C LEU A 91 1.21 1.88 -7.21
N LEU A 92 1.17 0.57 -6.98
CA LEU A 92 2.22 -0.22 -6.33
C LEU A 92 2.71 -1.27 -7.35
N PRO A 93 3.43 -0.87 -8.42
CA PRO A 93 3.68 -1.72 -9.58
C PRO A 93 4.76 -2.76 -9.32
N GLN A 94 4.61 -3.94 -9.93
CA GLN A 94 5.70 -4.94 -9.97
C GLN A 94 6.90 -4.50 -10.85
N GLY A 95 6.67 -3.55 -11.77
CA GLY A 95 7.69 -3.05 -12.70
C GLY A 95 7.11 -2.06 -13.70
N ALA A 96 7.96 -1.56 -14.60
CA ALA A 96 7.63 -0.53 -15.59
C ALA A 96 6.59 -0.93 -16.63
N ASN A 97 6.28 -2.21 -16.76
CA ASN A 97 5.26 -2.74 -17.66
C ASN A 97 3.84 -2.72 -17.06
N ALA A 98 3.68 -2.32 -15.80
CA ALA A 98 2.42 -2.34 -15.05
C ALA A 98 2.02 -0.92 -14.59
N LEU A 99 1.98 0.03 -15.53
CA LEU A 99 1.71 1.44 -15.27
C LEU A 99 0.42 1.90 -15.97
N SER A 100 -0.30 2.81 -15.31
CA SER A 100 -1.50 3.49 -15.85
C SER A 100 -1.33 5.00 -15.80
N PRO A 101 -1.74 5.76 -16.83
CA PRO A 101 -1.75 7.22 -16.80
C PRO A 101 -2.92 7.80 -15.99
N ASN A 102 -3.88 6.97 -15.59
CA ASN A 102 -5.13 7.38 -14.94
C ASN A 102 -5.06 7.37 -13.41
N ALA A 103 -3.97 6.85 -12.83
CA ALA A 103 -3.74 6.89 -11.37
C ALA A 103 -3.38 8.30 -10.89
N ASP A 104 -3.63 8.57 -9.61
CA ASP A 104 -3.29 9.84 -8.98
C ASP A 104 -1.80 9.93 -8.63
N GLY A 105 -1.17 8.79 -8.31
CA GLY A 105 0.24 8.71 -7.99
C GLY A 105 0.81 7.31 -8.14
N ILE A 106 2.09 7.19 -7.83
CA ILE A 106 2.82 5.93 -7.90
C ILE A 106 3.84 5.84 -6.77
N THR A 107 3.92 4.71 -6.10
CA THR A 107 5.07 4.39 -5.26
C THR A 107 6.29 4.17 -6.15
N PHE A 108 7.14 5.19 -6.24
CA PHE A 108 8.40 5.10 -6.97
C PHE A 108 9.42 4.41 -6.08
N MET A 109 9.27 3.08 -5.97
CA MET A 109 9.92 2.28 -4.94
C MET A 109 11.26 1.70 -5.39
N MET A 110 12.18 1.57 -4.44
CA MET A 110 13.40 0.77 -4.52
C MET A 110 13.24 -0.45 -3.61
N LEU A 111 13.33 -1.67 -4.16
CA LEU A 111 13.38 -2.88 -3.33
C LEU A 111 14.80 -3.01 -2.74
N MET A 112 15.00 -2.38 -1.57
CA MET A 112 16.31 -2.11 -0.98
C MET A 112 17.10 -3.38 -0.62
N ASN A 113 16.41 -4.48 -0.31
CA ASN A 113 17.05 -5.77 -0.01
C ASN A 113 16.98 -6.78 -1.16
N SER A 114 16.75 -6.32 -2.41
CA SER A 114 16.88 -7.19 -3.58
C SER A 114 18.35 -7.51 -3.88
N THR A 115 18.59 -8.73 -4.34
CA THR A 115 19.88 -9.16 -4.89
C THR A 115 19.98 -8.94 -6.41
N ASP A 116 18.91 -8.42 -7.04
CA ASP A 116 18.85 -8.16 -8.47
C ASP A 116 18.82 -6.65 -8.73
N PRO A 117 19.80 -6.07 -9.45
CA PRO A 117 19.82 -4.65 -9.79
C PRO A 117 18.56 -4.17 -10.53
N ARG A 118 17.83 -5.07 -11.18
CA ARG A 118 16.56 -4.77 -11.82
C ARG A 118 15.58 -4.09 -10.85
N PHE A 119 15.44 -4.63 -9.64
CA PHE A 119 14.49 -4.14 -8.64
C PHE A 119 15.07 -3.03 -7.75
N LEU A 120 16.40 -2.85 -7.76
CA LEU A 120 17.05 -1.73 -7.08
C LEU A 120 16.87 -0.42 -7.88
N ILE A 121 17.10 -0.46 -9.20
CA ILE A 121 17.08 0.75 -10.04
C ILE A 121 16.56 0.53 -11.45
N GLY A 122 16.62 -0.70 -11.99
CA GLY A 122 16.32 -1.00 -13.38
C GLY A 122 14.88 -0.66 -13.78
N GLU A 123 13.90 -1.08 -12.99
CA GLU A 123 12.48 -0.80 -13.23
C GLU A 123 12.16 0.70 -13.10
N GLN A 124 12.80 1.40 -12.16
CA GLN A 124 12.65 2.84 -11.98
C GLN A 124 13.17 3.60 -13.20
N VAL A 125 14.33 3.23 -13.71
CA VAL A 125 14.91 3.82 -14.93
C VAL A 125 14.00 3.57 -16.13
N ALA A 126 13.46 2.36 -16.28
CA ALA A 126 12.56 2.01 -17.37
C ALA A 126 11.22 2.76 -17.31
N GLY A 127 10.63 2.92 -16.11
CA GLY A 127 9.34 3.58 -15.90
C GLY A 127 9.38 5.11 -15.90
N ALA A 128 10.50 5.72 -15.51
CA ALA A 128 10.60 7.17 -15.31
C ALA A 128 10.19 8.03 -16.53
N PRO A 129 10.53 7.68 -17.80
CA PRO A 129 10.10 8.46 -18.94
C PRO A 129 8.57 8.51 -19.10
N PHE A 130 7.89 7.38 -18.85
CA PHE A 130 6.43 7.31 -18.89
C PHE A 130 5.83 8.16 -17.78
N ILE A 131 6.26 8.00 -16.53
CA ILE A 131 5.77 8.74 -15.36
C ILE A 131 5.88 10.25 -15.59
N LYS A 132 7.03 10.72 -16.06
CA LYS A 132 7.24 12.14 -16.40
C LYS A 132 6.33 12.63 -17.52
N LYS A 133 6.10 11.80 -18.55
CA LYS A 133 5.27 12.17 -19.70
C LYS A 133 3.81 12.33 -19.32
N VAL A 134 3.28 11.43 -18.47
CA VAL A 134 1.85 11.44 -18.09
C VAL A 134 1.57 12.32 -16.88
N GLY A 135 2.57 12.63 -16.07
CA GLY A 135 2.48 13.57 -14.95
C GLY A 135 1.84 12.99 -13.68
N ILE A 136 1.82 11.65 -13.52
CA ILE A 136 1.41 11.05 -12.24
C ILE A 136 2.43 11.37 -11.15
N GLU A 137 1.96 11.62 -9.92
CA GLU A 137 2.79 12.05 -8.79
C GLU A 137 3.63 10.88 -8.25
N PRO A 138 5.00 10.95 -8.29
CA PRO A 138 5.84 9.90 -7.73
C PRO A 138 6.05 10.11 -6.22
N ILE A 139 5.85 9.05 -5.44
CA ILE A 139 6.18 9.00 -4.01
C ILE A 139 7.41 8.11 -3.87
N SER A 140 8.57 8.71 -3.58
CA SER A 140 9.80 7.94 -3.38
C SER A 140 9.69 7.04 -2.15
N MET A 141 9.99 5.73 -2.32
CA MET A 141 9.74 4.73 -1.28
C MET A 141 10.88 3.71 -1.19
N GLY A 142 11.39 3.51 0.01
CA GLY A 142 12.17 2.32 0.35
C GLY A 142 11.23 1.14 0.59
N TYR A 143 11.48 0.00 -0.08
CA TYR A 143 10.69 -1.20 0.07
C TYR A 143 11.59 -2.33 0.56
N VAL A 144 11.25 -2.93 1.69
CA VAL A 144 12.05 -3.97 2.35
C VAL A 144 11.16 -5.18 2.62
N ILE A 145 11.54 -6.34 2.10
CA ILE A 145 10.78 -7.58 2.30
C ILE A 145 11.34 -8.34 3.50
N CYS A 146 10.47 -8.58 4.47
CA CYS A 146 10.73 -9.37 5.67
C CYS A 146 10.24 -10.82 5.46
N ALA A 147 10.77 -11.75 6.23
CA ALA A 147 10.29 -13.13 6.22
C ALA A 147 8.81 -13.19 6.68
N PRO A 148 8.00 -14.08 6.07
CA PRO A 148 8.34 -15.13 5.11
C PRO A 148 8.53 -14.66 3.65
N GLY A 149 8.22 -13.43 3.29
CA GLY A 149 8.46 -12.81 1.99
C GLY A 149 7.44 -13.14 0.91
N GLY A 150 6.84 -14.32 0.94
CA GLY A 150 5.85 -14.76 -0.04
C GLY A 150 6.31 -14.58 -1.49
N LYS A 151 5.36 -14.43 -2.40
CA LYS A 151 5.64 -14.25 -3.83
C LYS A 151 6.43 -12.96 -4.14
N ALA A 152 6.21 -11.90 -3.37
CA ALA A 152 6.94 -10.66 -3.53
C ALA A 152 8.45 -10.84 -3.28
N GLY A 153 8.81 -11.64 -2.25
CA GLY A 153 10.20 -11.98 -1.97
C GLY A 153 10.84 -12.84 -3.05
N GLU A 154 10.10 -13.81 -3.59
CA GLU A 154 10.59 -14.68 -4.68
C GLU A 154 10.83 -13.89 -5.97
N VAL A 155 9.82 -13.16 -6.43
CA VAL A 155 9.88 -12.35 -7.66
C VAL A 155 10.94 -11.26 -7.55
N GLY A 156 10.96 -10.55 -6.41
CA GLY A 156 11.90 -9.48 -6.11
C GLY A 156 13.31 -9.95 -5.80
N LYS A 157 13.55 -11.27 -5.70
CA LYS A 157 14.84 -11.87 -5.29
C LYS A 157 15.38 -11.24 -4.01
N ALA A 158 14.51 -11.06 -3.04
CA ALA A 158 14.85 -10.39 -1.79
C ALA A 158 15.72 -11.27 -0.89
N ASP A 159 16.77 -10.68 -0.34
CA ASP A 159 17.47 -11.23 0.81
C ASP A 159 16.67 -10.88 2.07
N LEU A 160 15.78 -11.79 2.45
CA LEU A 160 14.73 -11.54 3.45
C LEU A 160 15.28 -11.11 4.81
N ILE A 161 14.63 -10.13 5.44
CA ILE A 161 14.89 -9.75 6.83
C ILE A 161 14.15 -10.73 7.75
N ARG A 162 14.87 -11.46 8.57
CA ARG A 162 14.29 -12.40 9.55
C ARG A 162 13.88 -11.68 10.82
N PRO A 163 12.96 -12.26 11.63
CA PRO A 163 12.52 -11.63 12.86
C PRO A 163 13.65 -11.23 13.85
N GLU A 164 14.75 -12.00 13.85
CA GLU A 164 15.94 -11.72 14.67
C GLU A 164 16.87 -10.63 14.12
N ASP A 165 16.70 -10.23 12.83
CA ASP A 165 17.59 -9.30 12.12
C ASP A 165 17.26 -7.82 12.41
N VAL A 166 16.95 -7.48 13.68
CA VAL A 166 16.53 -6.13 14.11
C VAL A 166 17.55 -5.04 13.74
N GLY A 167 18.84 -5.33 13.87
CA GLY A 167 19.90 -4.39 13.46
C GLY A 167 19.95 -4.16 11.96
N ARG A 168 19.58 -5.15 11.18
CA ARG A 168 19.59 -5.04 9.73
C ARG A 168 18.41 -4.21 9.21
N VAL A 169 17.18 -4.40 9.74
CA VAL A 169 16.05 -3.56 9.38
C VAL A 169 16.26 -2.11 9.80
N ALA A 170 16.85 -1.88 10.99
CA ALA A 170 17.24 -0.56 11.47
C ALA A 170 18.19 0.16 10.49
N SER A 171 19.18 -0.58 9.94
CA SER A 171 20.11 -0.04 8.94
C SER A 171 19.41 0.32 7.62
N TYR A 172 18.44 -0.49 7.16
CA TYR A 172 17.63 -0.15 5.99
C TYR A 172 16.75 1.08 6.24
N ALA A 173 16.17 1.21 7.42
CA ALA A 173 15.35 2.36 7.79
C ALA A 173 16.17 3.67 7.79
N ALA A 174 17.35 3.66 8.39
CA ALA A 174 18.27 4.79 8.35
C ALA A 174 18.73 5.12 6.92
N ALA A 175 19.04 4.09 6.10
CA ALA A 175 19.41 4.31 4.71
C ALA A 175 18.27 4.92 3.89
N ALA A 176 17.01 4.49 4.10
CA ALA A 176 15.85 5.07 3.43
C ALA A 176 15.71 6.57 3.73
N GLU A 177 15.93 6.98 4.97
CA GLU A 177 15.93 8.40 5.36
C GLU A 177 17.07 9.17 4.70
N LEU A 178 18.28 8.62 4.69
CA LEU A 178 19.44 9.26 4.04
C LEU A 178 19.31 9.36 2.52
N PHE A 179 18.50 8.51 1.88
CA PHE A 179 18.11 8.62 0.47
C PHE A 179 16.97 9.65 0.25
N ASP A 180 16.48 10.30 1.30
CA ASP A 180 15.31 11.20 1.26
C ASP A 180 14.05 10.53 0.70
N PHE A 181 13.86 9.23 1.02
CA PHE A 181 12.60 8.56 0.71
C PHE A 181 11.48 9.13 1.56
N LYS A 182 10.29 9.24 0.97
CA LYS A 182 9.09 9.77 1.64
C LYS A 182 8.36 8.71 2.46
N LEU A 183 8.64 7.42 2.17
CA LEU A 183 8.05 6.27 2.84
C LEU A 183 9.08 5.16 2.99
N LEU A 184 8.95 4.38 4.07
CA LEU A 184 9.54 3.06 4.21
C LEU A 184 8.43 2.01 4.29
N TYR A 185 8.42 1.02 3.41
CA TYR A 185 7.47 -0.08 3.45
C TYR A 185 8.15 -1.37 3.88
N LEU A 186 7.67 -1.95 4.99
CA LEU A 186 8.06 -3.26 5.49
C LEU A 186 6.98 -4.28 5.10
N GLU A 187 7.33 -5.24 4.26
CA GLU A 187 6.39 -6.19 3.64
C GLU A 187 6.70 -7.63 4.07
N ALA A 188 5.72 -8.36 4.59
CA ALA A 188 5.87 -9.79 4.91
C ALA A 188 5.54 -10.73 3.73
N GLY A 189 4.98 -10.19 2.66
CA GLY A 189 4.52 -10.92 1.46
C GLY A 189 3.01 -11.11 1.39
N SER A 190 2.45 -11.00 0.19
CA SER A 190 1.04 -11.27 -0.05
C SER A 190 0.68 -12.68 0.40
N GLY A 191 -0.41 -12.82 1.14
CA GLY A 191 -0.86 -14.11 1.68
C GLY A 191 0.01 -14.68 2.79
N ALA A 192 0.98 -13.93 3.33
CA ALA A 192 1.84 -14.38 4.42
C ALA A 192 1.01 -14.88 5.62
N ALA A 193 1.47 -15.99 6.24
CA ALA A 193 0.80 -16.54 7.41
C ALA A 193 0.99 -15.69 8.67
N THR A 194 2.08 -14.92 8.71
CA THR A 194 2.41 -14.01 9.83
C THR A 194 2.82 -12.65 9.28
N PRO A 195 2.38 -11.55 9.91
CA PRO A 195 2.82 -10.20 9.54
C PRO A 195 4.29 -9.96 9.92
N VAL A 196 4.83 -8.80 9.52
CA VAL A 196 6.13 -8.31 9.99
C VAL A 196 6.11 -8.25 11.52
N SER A 197 7.18 -8.76 12.16
CA SER A 197 7.21 -8.81 13.63
C SER A 197 7.27 -7.42 14.26
N PRO A 198 6.64 -7.22 15.42
CA PRO A 198 6.65 -5.93 16.13
C PRO A 198 8.08 -5.43 16.45
N GLU A 199 9.01 -6.36 16.70
CA GLU A 199 10.41 -6.04 16.99
C GLU A 199 11.10 -5.39 15.79
N LEU A 200 10.82 -5.89 14.56
CA LEU A 200 11.35 -5.30 13.33
C LEU A 200 10.75 -3.91 13.09
N ILE A 201 9.44 -3.75 13.30
CA ILE A 201 8.77 -2.45 13.14
C ILE A 201 9.34 -1.44 14.13
N SER A 202 9.48 -1.81 15.40
CA SER A 202 10.03 -0.94 16.46
C SER A 202 11.49 -0.57 16.19
N ALA A 203 12.30 -1.51 15.69
CA ALA A 203 13.69 -1.26 15.33
C ALA A 203 13.79 -0.28 14.14
N ALA A 204 12.96 -0.45 13.12
CA ALA A 204 12.87 0.50 12.01
C ALA A 204 12.44 1.88 12.52
N ARG A 205 11.36 1.96 13.33
CA ARG A 205 10.84 3.21 13.89
C ARG A 205 11.87 3.96 14.73
N SER A 206 12.70 3.25 15.47
CA SER A 206 13.76 3.86 16.30
C SER A 206 14.91 4.44 15.46
N SER A 207 14.96 4.15 14.17
CA SER A 207 16.09 4.47 13.29
C SER A 207 15.73 5.45 12.15
N THR A 208 14.47 5.88 12.07
CA THR A 208 14.03 6.85 11.06
C THR A 208 12.80 7.63 11.50
N ASP A 209 12.66 8.84 11.00
CA ASP A 209 11.47 9.69 11.18
C ASP A 209 10.49 9.64 10.00
N ILE A 210 10.84 9.02 8.88
CA ILE A 210 9.92 8.90 7.75
C ILE A 210 8.74 7.96 8.08
N PRO A 211 7.57 8.13 7.45
CA PRO A 211 6.42 7.26 7.65
C PRO A 211 6.73 5.81 7.30
N ILE A 212 6.30 4.88 8.19
CA ILE A 212 6.45 3.45 8.01
C ILE A 212 5.13 2.82 7.59
N VAL A 213 5.14 2.15 6.46
CA VAL A 213 4.04 1.33 5.94
C VAL A 213 4.32 -0.12 6.28
N VAL A 214 3.31 -0.86 6.76
CA VAL A 214 3.42 -2.30 7.05
C VAL A 214 2.32 -3.06 6.32
N GLY A 215 2.71 -4.10 5.60
CA GLY A 215 1.79 -4.98 4.87
C GLY A 215 2.21 -6.44 4.89
N GLY A 216 1.33 -7.27 4.35
CA GLY A 216 1.48 -8.72 4.34
C GLY A 216 1.05 -9.39 5.65
N GLY A 217 0.17 -10.37 5.57
CA GLY A 217 -0.26 -11.20 6.70
C GLY A 217 -1.19 -10.51 7.73
N ILE A 218 -1.55 -9.25 7.57
CA ILE A 218 -2.48 -8.55 8.48
C ILE A 218 -3.91 -8.86 8.05
N ARG A 219 -4.66 -9.58 8.90
CA ARG A 219 -6.02 -10.07 8.61
C ARG A 219 -7.07 -9.65 9.62
N ASP A 220 -6.68 -9.07 10.74
CA ASP A 220 -7.60 -8.64 11.80
C ASP A 220 -7.11 -7.38 12.50
N GLY A 221 -8.00 -6.83 13.33
CA GLY A 221 -7.74 -5.62 14.08
C GLY A 221 -6.65 -5.76 15.15
N ALA A 222 -6.44 -6.96 15.69
CA ALA A 222 -5.42 -7.19 16.72
C ALA A 222 -4.03 -7.11 16.10
N ALA A 223 -3.83 -7.75 14.93
CA ALA A 223 -2.57 -7.67 14.18
C ALA A 223 -2.29 -6.23 13.70
N ALA A 224 -3.32 -5.53 13.20
CA ALA A 224 -3.20 -4.14 12.78
C ALA A 224 -2.80 -3.22 13.95
N ARG A 225 -3.46 -3.36 15.11
CA ARG A 225 -3.13 -2.63 16.33
C ARG A 225 -1.69 -2.89 16.78
N THR A 226 -1.27 -4.14 16.84
CA THR A 226 0.09 -4.52 17.22
C THR A 226 1.14 -3.85 16.32
N ALA A 227 0.91 -3.80 15.01
CA ALA A 227 1.82 -3.12 14.09
C ALA A 227 1.87 -1.60 14.33
N VAL A 228 0.72 -0.96 14.59
CA VAL A 228 0.63 0.47 14.92
C VAL A 228 1.34 0.78 16.24
N GLU A 229 1.11 -0.01 17.30
CA GLU A 229 1.77 0.13 18.59
C GLU A 229 3.30 -0.03 18.48
N ALA A 230 3.76 -0.86 17.53
CA ALA A 230 5.18 -1.02 17.24
C ALA A 230 5.78 0.14 16.41
N GLY A 231 4.96 1.05 15.85
CA GLY A 231 5.42 2.25 15.17
C GLY A 231 5.06 2.35 13.68
N ALA A 232 4.14 1.51 13.17
CA ALA A 232 3.60 1.66 11.83
C ALA A 232 2.68 2.88 11.73
N ASP A 233 2.85 3.69 10.70
CA ASP A 233 1.98 4.84 10.38
C ASP A 233 0.87 4.42 9.41
N TRP A 234 1.12 3.40 8.59
CA TRP A 234 0.17 2.88 7.61
C TRP A 234 0.10 1.36 7.67
N ILE A 235 -1.12 0.83 7.60
CA ILE A 235 -1.40 -0.60 7.46
C ILE A 235 -1.96 -0.86 6.06
N VAL A 236 -1.39 -1.86 5.36
CA VAL A 236 -1.87 -2.31 4.05
C VAL A 236 -2.48 -3.69 4.20
N THR A 237 -3.72 -3.84 3.71
CA THR A 237 -4.36 -5.16 3.54
C THR A 237 -4.66 -5.40 2.06
N GLY A 238 -4.30 -6.57 1.55
CA GLY A 238 -4.62 -7.04 0.19
C GLY A 238 -5.48 -8.30 0.26
N THR A 239 -4.89 -9.44 0.63
CA THR A 239 -5.55 -10.75 0.72
C THR A 239 -6.83 -10.72 1.54
N LEU A 240 -6.90 -9.94 2.62
CA LEU A 240 -8.13 -9.75 3.39
C LEU A 240 -9.29 -9.26 2.49
N GLY A 241 -9.01 -8.35 1.54
CA GLY A 241 -10.00 -7.86 0.59
C GLY A 241 -10.50 -8.93 -0.38
N GLU A 242 -9.69 -9.96 -0.64
CA GLU A 242 -9.99 -11.05 -1.56
C GLU A 242 -10.79 -12.19 -0.91
N GLU A 243 -10.70 -12.33 0.43
CA GLU A 243 -11.41 -13.37 1.20
C GLU A 243 -12.94 -13.16 1.24
N TYR A 244 -13.40 -11.92 0.97
CA TYR A 244 -14.81 -11.57 1.00
C TYR A 244 -15.36 -11.31 -0.40
N ALA A 245 -16.38 -12.09 -0.79
CA ALA A 245 -17.09 -11.89 -2.05
C ALA A 245 -18.16 -10.79 -1.95
N ASP A 246 -18.76 -10.60 -0.77
CA ASP A 246 -19.76 -9.59 -0.49
C ASP A 246 -19.10 -8.27 -0.04
N ALA A 247 -19.46 -7.17 -0.71
CA ALA A 247 -18.87 -5.85 -0.45
C ALA A 247 -19.28 -5.27 0.92
N ASP A 248 -20.48 -5.59 1.42
CA ASP A 248 -20.94 -5.10 2.73
C ASP A 248 -20.25 -5.85 3.87
N GLU A 249 -20.01 -7.16 3.70
CA GLU A 249 -19.20 -7.93 4.65
C GLU A 249 -17.76 -7.41 4.68
N LEU A 250 -17.15 -7.20 3.53
CA LEU A 250 -15.81 -6.62 3.42
C LEU A 250 -15.73 -5.26 4.12
N ARG A 251 -16.71 -4.37 3.84
CA ARG A 251 -16.79 -3.05 4.48
C ARG A 251 -16.82 -3.16 6.00
N LYS A 252 -17.62 -4.08 6.55
CA LYS A 252 -17.75 -4.29 7.99
C LYS A 252 -16.42 -4.73 8.61
N VAL A 253 -15.75 -5.72 8.02
CA VAL A 253 -14.47 -6.24 8.50
C VAL A 253 -13.38 -5.18 8.44
N LEU A 254 -13.28 -4.43 7.34
CA LEU A 254 -12.33 -3.34 7.21
C LEU A 254 -12.63 -2.21 8.21
N SER A 255 -13.88 -1.87 8.45
CA SER A 255 -14.25 -0.85 9.45
C SER A 255 -13.81 -1.27 10.86
N GLU A 256 -14.05 -2.53 11.26
CA GLU A 256 -13.62 -3.08 12.54
C GLU A 256 -12.10 -3.06 12.68
N LEU A 257 -11.36 -3.42 11.62
CA LEU A 257 -9.90 -3.36 11.59
C LEU A 257 -9.41 -1.91 11.75
N ILE A 258 -9.94 -0.96 10.97
CA ILE A 258 -9.52 0.44 10.99
C ILE A 258 -9.83 1.10 12.34
N ILE A 259 -10.99 0.79 12.95
CA ILE A 259 -11.34 1.28 14.28
C ILE A 259 -10.32 0.76 15.31
N SER A 260 -9.92 -0.50 15.20
CA SER A 260 -8.98 -1.11 16.16
C SER A 260 -7.56 -0.52 16.10
N MET A 261 -7.17 0.11 14.98
CA MET A 261 -5.90 0.82 14.83
C MET A 261 -5.87 2.14 15.62
N ARG A 262 -7.03 2.72 15.92
CA ARG A 262 -7.12 3.98 16.66
C ARG A 262 -7.04 3.67 18.14
N PHE A 263 -6.11 4.33 18.85
CA PHE A 263 -6.07 4.24 20.31
C PHE A 263 -7.34 4.88 20.85
N THR A 264 -8.17 4.12 21.57
CA THR A 264 -9.10 4.71 22.51
C THR A 264 -8.30 5.11 23.74
N GLU A 265 -8.15 6.41 23.96
CA GLU A 265 -7.68 6.94 25.24
C GLU A 265 -8.58 6.47 26.39
#